data_b3c338cf4eba51dda5965bc1fd4f6921
#
_entry.id   b3c338cf4eba51dda5965bc1fd4f6921
#
_cell.length_a   1.000
_cell.length_b   1.000
_cell.length_c   1.000
_cell.angle_alpha   90.00
_cell.angle_beta   90.00
_cell.angle_gamma   90.00
#
_symmetry.space_group_name_H-M   'P 1'
#
loop_
_entity.id
_entity.type
_entity.pdbx_description
1 polymer ?
#
loop_
_entity_poly.entity_id
_entity_poly.type
_entity_poly.pdbx_seq_one_letter_code
_entity_poly.pdbx_strand_id
1 'polypeptide(L)'
;MKKYHLPFIGKKTETVILANGDLPTHSIPLSILNNCDYLVCCDGATNNLLSTDRIPDAIVGDCDSLSIESQQRFADIIHYIAEQDTNDLAKAVNYCLEQGRTNITILGATGKREDHTIANISLLCEYMQYADVEMIT
;
A
#
# COMPACT_ATOMS: atom_id res chain seq x y z
N MET A 1 22.22 17.36 1.69
CA MET A 1 21.02 17.31 0.79
C MET A 1 20.67 15.87 0.52
N LYS A 2 19.39 15.52 0.72
CA LYS A 2 18.90 14.17 0.42
C LYS A 2 18.80 13.97 -1.10
N LYS A 3 19.33 12.84 -1.60
CA LYS A 3 19.25 12.51 -3.02
C LYS A 3 18.11 11.52 -3.25
N TYR A 4 17.34 11.74 -4.29
CA TYR A 4 16.27 10.84 -4.72
C TYR A 4 16.61 10.29 -6.10
N HIS A 5 16.31 9.02 -6.29
CA HIS A 5 16.52 8.34 -7.57
C HIS A 5 15.16 7.90 -8.14
N LEU A 6 15.02 8.03 -9.45
CA LEU A 6 13.84 7.48 -10.12
C LEU A 6 13.80 5.96 -9.95
N PRO A 7 12.61 5.39 -9.83
CA PRO A 7 12.49 3.94 -9.73
C PRO A 7 12.94 3.25 -11.01
N PHE A 8 13.41 2.02 -10.88
CA PHE A 8 13.90 1.20 -11.99
C PHE A 8 13.53 -0.27 -11.75
N ILE A 9 13.54 -1.07 -12.83
CA ILE A 9 13.27 -2.51 -12.75
C ILE A 9 14.35 -3.17 -11.88
N GLY A 10 13.91 -3.98 -10.91
CA GLY A 10 14.83 -4.65 -9.98
C GLY A 10 15.25 -3.82 -8.77
N LYS A 11 14.72 -2.59 -8.63
CA LYS A 11 14.97 -1.79 -7.43
C LYS A 11 14.50 -2.56 -6.19
N LYS A 12 15.40 -2.75 -5.24
CA LYS A 12 15.06 -3.38 -3.97
C LYS A 12 14.29 -2.42 -3.10
N THR A 13 13.11 -2.82 -2.66
CA THR A 13 12.22 -2.00 -1.82
C THR A 13 11.91 -2.76 -0.53
N GLU A 14 12.04 -2.06 0.59
CA GLU A 14 11.81 -2.67 1.90
C GLU A 14 10.31 -2.93 2.12
N THR A 15 9.51 -1.86 2.17
CA THR A 15 8.08 -1.96 2.47
C THR A 15 7.27 -1.30 1.37
N VAL A 16 6.28 -2.01 0.85
CA VAL A 16 5.31 -1.50 -0.12
C VAL A 16 3.93 -1.50 0.51
N ILE A 17 3.20 -0.42 0.32
CA ILE A 17 1.76 -0.35 0.59
C ILE A 17 1.03 -0.33 -0.75
N LEU A 18 0.16 -1.30 -0.98
CA LEU A 18 -0.74 -1.32 -2.13
C LEU A 18 -2.09 -0.74 -1.71
N ALA A 19 -2.39 0.44 -2.22
CA ALA A 19 -3.67 1.11 -2.00
C ALA A 19 -4.72 0.61 -3.00
N ASN A 20 -5.99 0.94 -2.75
CA ASN A 20 -7.12 0.41 -3.52
C ASN A 20 -7.50 1.29 -4.73
N GLY A 21 -6.52 1.90 -5.39
CA GLY A 21 -6.68 2.51 -6.70
C GLY A 21 -6.46 1.49 -7.81
N ASP A 22 -5.97 1.95 -8.94
CA ASP A 22 -5.63 1.04 -10.05
C ASP A 22 -4.41 0.20 -9.72
N LEU A 23 -4.52 -1.11 -9.94
CA LEU A 23 -3.37 -1.99 -9.81
C LEU A 23 -2.31 -1.60 -10.85
N PRO A 24 -1.03 -1.50 -10.45
CA PRO A 24 0.02 -1.20 -11.41
C PRO A 24 0.07 -2.18 -12.57
N THR A 25 0.30 -1.65 -13.77
CA THR A 25 0.46 -2.46 -15.00
C THR A 25 1.83 -2.26 -15.64
N HIS A 26 2.49 -1.14 -15.36
CA HIS A 26 3.82 -0.86 -15.88
C HIS A 26 4.86 -1.77 -15.22
N SER A 27 5.90 -2.14 -15.98
CA SER A 27 6.94 -3.08 -15.53
C SER A 27 7.70 -2.61 -14.28
N ILE A 28 7.94 -1.33 -14.12
CA ILE A 28 8.68 -0.79 -12.96
C ILE A 28 7.90 -0.97 -11.67
N PRO A 29 6.68 -0.41 -11.50
CA PRO A 29 5.92 -0.63 -10.26
C PRO A 29 5.55 -2.09 -10.04
N LEU A 30 5.31 -2.88 -11.08
CA LEU A 30 5.08 -4.31 -10.93
C LEU A 30 6.30 -5.04 -10.36
N SER A 31 7.50 -4.70 -10.81
CA SER A 31 8.71 -5.30 -10.26
C SER A 31 8.90 -4.96 -8.79
N ILE A 32 8.59 -3.73 -8.40
CA ILE A 32 8.64 -3.30 -7.00
C ILE A 32 7.64 -4.08 -6.15
N LEU A 33 6.41 -4.21 -6.61
CA LEU A 33 5.37 -4.98 -5.94
C LEU A 33 5.78 -6.44 -5.72
N ASN A 34 6.35 -7.06 -6.76
CA ASN A 34 6.69 -8.48 -6.73
C ASN A 34 7.96 -8.79 -5.92
N ASN A 35 8.86 -7.82 -5.77
CA ASN A 35 10.18 -8.04 -5.17
C ASN A 35 10.39 -7.36 -3.81
N CYS A 36 9.41 -6.64 -3.28
CA CYS A 36 9.54 -6.00 -1.97
C CYS A 36 9.66 -7.02 -0.85
N ASP A 37 10.32 -6.63 0.23
CA ASP A 37 10.53 -7.50 1.39
C ASP A 37 9.26 -7.67 2.22
N TYR A 38 8.40 -6.64 2.25
CA TYR A 38 7.17 -6.64 3.04
C TYR A 38 6.07 -5.90 2.28
N LEU A 39 4.92 -6.54 2.13
CA LEU A 39 3.77 -6.00 1.40
C LEU A 39 2.58 -5.84 2.32
N VAL A 40 2.09 -4.60 2.43
CA VAL A 40 0.85 -4.27 3.14
C VAL A 40 -0.21 -3.89 2.11
N CYS A 41 -1.38 -4.49 2.19
CA CYS A 41 -2.52 -4.12 1.35
C CYS A 41 -3.56 -3.36 2.14
N CYS A 42 -4.06 -2.28 1.54
CA CYS A 42 -5.24 -1.59 2.05
C CYS A 42 -6.47 -2.38 1.64
N ASP A 43 -7.26 -2.81 2.62
CA ASP A 43 -8.59 -3.42 2.44
C ASP A 43 -8.83 -4.08 1.07
N GLY A 44 -9.68 -3.47 0.23
CA GLY A 44 -10.07 -4.03 -1.07
C GLY A 44 -8.96 -4.20 -2.09
N ALA A 45 -7.79 -3.57 -1.90
CA ALA A 45 -6.64 -3.78 -2.77
C ALA A 45 -6.20 -5.25 -2.80
N THR A 46 -6.43 -5.98 -1.72
CA THR A 46 -6.14 -7.40 -1.61
C THR A 46 -6.87 -8.24 -2.65
N ASN A 47 -8.09 -7.84 -3.01
CA ASN A 47 -8.88 -8.57 -4.01
C ASN A 47 -8.17 -8.64 -5.36
N ASN A 48 -7.39 -7.60 -5.70
CA ASN A 48 -6.65 -7.55 -6.96
C ASN A 48 -5.46 -8.53 -6.98
N LEU A 49 -5.00 -8.96 -5.82
CA LEU A 49 -3.90 -9.94 -5.72
C LEU A 49 -4.34 -11.38 -5.85
N LEU A 50 -5.66 -11.67 -5.77
CA LEU A 50 -6.18 -13.03 -5.84
C LEU A 50 -5.83 -13.72 -7.17
N SER A 51 -5.72 -12.93 -8.25
CA SER A 51 -5.36 -13.45 -9.58
C SER A 51 -3.85 -13.48 -9.83
N THR A 52 -3.05 -13.12 -8.84
CA THR A 52 -1.58 -13.09 -8.92
C THR A 52 -0.99 -14.11 -7.96
N ASP A 53 0.33 -14.35 -8.10
CA ASP A 53 1.07 -15.20 -7.16
C ASP A 53 1.57 -14.43 -5.94
N ARG A 54 1.40 -13.11 -5.91
CA ARG A 54 1.88 -12.29 -4.81
C ARG A 54 0.95 -12.38 -3.60
N ILE A 55 1.49 -12.73 -2.45
CA ILE A 55 0.77 -12.85 -1.18
C ILE A 55 1.18 -11.67 -0.30
N PRO A 56 0.22 -10.91 0.26
CA PRO A 56 0.56 -9.83 1.18
C PRO A 56 1.04 -10.36 2.52
N ASP A 57 1.84 -9.56 3.22
CA ASP A 57 2.28 -9.86 4.58
C ASP A 57 1.29 -9.35 5.63
N ALA A 58 0.54 -8.30 5.30
CA ALA A 58 -0.52 -7.76 6.15
C ALA A 58 -1.61 -7.10 5.31
N ILE A 59 -2.83 -7.13 5.83
CA ILE A 59 -3.99 -6.42 5.26
C ILE A 59 -4.51 -5.50 6.36
N VAL A 60 -4.69 -4.22 6.03
CA VAL A 60 -5.06 -3.19 7.00
C VAL A 60 -6.32 -2.46 6.54
N GLY A 61 -7.28 -2.29 7.43
CA GLY A 61 -8.49 -1.53 7.15
C GLY A 61 -9.69 -2.02 7.97
N ASP A 62 -10.89 -1.54 7.61
CA ASP A 62 -12.14 -1.94 8.25
C ASP A 62 -12.78 -3.19 7.62
N CYS A 63 -12.18 -3.71 6.56
CA CYS A 63 -12.56 -4.93 5.84
C CYS A 63 -13.90 -4.86 5.11
N ASP A 64 -14.49 -3.68 4.92
CA ASP A 64 -15.80 -3.55 4.26
C ASP A 64 -15.72 -3.81 2.73
N SER A 65 -14.57 -3.58 2.12
CA SER A 65 -14.33 -3.84 0.69
C SER A 65 -13.64 -5.18 0.42
N LEU A 66 -13.33 -5.94 1.46
CA LEU A 66 -12.62 -7.21 1.35
C LEU A 66 -13.59 -8.32 0.95
N SER A 67 -13.31 -9.03 -0.16
CA SER A 67 -14.16 -10.14 -0.61
C SER A 67 -14.16 -11.28 0.41
N ILE A 68 -15.22 -12.11 0.37
CA ILE A 68 -15.31 -13.30 1.23
C ILE A 68 -14.12 -14.23 0.98
N GLU A 69 -13.72 -14.40 -0.29
CA GLU A 69 -12.55 -15.22 -0.65
C GLU A 69 -11.27 -14.69 -0.01
N SER A 70 -11.04 -13.37 -0.08
CA SER A 70 -9.88 -12.73 0.57
C SER A 70 -9.93 -12.88 2.08
N GLN A 71 -11.11 -12.70 2.70
CA GLN A 71 -11.27 -12.87 4.14
C GLN A 71 -10.90 -14.27 4.61
N GLN A 72 -11.30 -15.28 3.86
CA GLN A 72 -10.99 -16.68 4.18
C GLN A 72 -9.53 -17.02 3.92
N ARG A 73 -9.00 -16.61 2.77
CA ARG A 73 -7.63 -16.95 2.34
C ARG A 73 -6.58 -16.27 3.20
N PHE A 74 -6.83 -15.04 3.66
CA PHE A 74 -5.85 -14.22 4.36
C PHE A 74 -6.24 -13.91 5.82
N ALA A 75 -7.09 -14.73 6.42
CA ALA A 75 -7.61 -14.49 7.78
C ALA A 75 -6.52 -14.21 8.82
N ASP A 76 -5.36 -14.86 8.71
CA ASP A 76 -4.29 -14.76 9.70
C ASP A 76 -3.51 -13.45 9.64
N ILE A 77 -3.65 -12.67 8.57
CA ILE A 77 -2.85 -11.45 8.35
C ILE A 77 -3.71 -10.18 8.29
N ILE A 78 -4.99 -10.28 8.59
CA ILE A 78 -5.90 -9.12 8.61
C ILE A 78 -5.74 -8.36 9.92
N HIS A 79 -5.47 -7.06 9.81
CA HIS A 79 -5.39 -6.12 10.93
C HIS A 79 -6.58 -5.18 10.83
N TYR A 80 -7.63 -5.50 11.56
CA TYR A 80 -8.89 -4.76 11.54
C TYR A 80 -8.76 -3.41 12.25
N ILE A 81 -9.04 -2.31 11.54
CA ILE A 81 -9.05 -0.96 12.08
C ILE A 81 -10.39 -0.32 11.70
N ALA A 82 -11.27 -0.20 12.68
CA ALA A 82 -12.66 0.23 12.46
C ALA A 82 -12.85 1.76 12.45
N GLU A 83 -11.85 2.55 12.90
CA GLU A 83 -12.03 4.00 12.96
C GLU A 83 -12.25 4.58 11.56
N GLN A 84 -13.01 5.67 11.47
CA GLN A 84 -13.44 6.28 10.21
C GLN A 84 -12.86 7.69 9.98
N ASP A 85 -12.02 8.20 10.89
CA ASP A 85 -11.46 9.54 10.83
C ASP A 85 -10.32 9.65 9.81
N THR A 86 -9.66 8.52 9.50
CA THR A 86 -8.60 8.46 8.51
C THR A 86 -8.99 7.55 7.35
N ASN A 87 -8.39 7.78 6.16
CA ASN A 87 -8.61 6.89 5.03
C ASN A 87 -7.76 5.61 5.16
N ASP A 88 -8.00 4.65 4.26
CA ASP A 88 -7.34 3.34 4.31
C ASP A 88 -5.82 3.45 4.17
N LEU A 89 -5.34 4.35 3.32
CA LEU A 89 -3.90 4.55 3.14
C LEU A 89 -3.26 5.08 4.43
N ALA A 90 -3.89 6.03 5.12
CA ALA A 90 -3.39 6.54 6.40
C ALA A 90 -3.31 5.43 7.45
N LYS A 91 -4.31 4.56 7.50
CA LYS A 91 -4.31 3.39 8.40
C LYS A 91 -3.12 2.47 8.12
N ALA A 92 -2.86 2.20 6.85
CA ALA A 92 -1.75 1.34 6.45
C ALA A 92 -0.38 1.98 6.77
N VAL A 93 -0.21 3.27 6.53
CA VAL A 93 1.03 3.99 6.89
C VAL A 93 1.24 3.95 8.39
N ASN A 94 0.22 4.24 9.18
CA ASN A 94 0.32 4.20 10.64
C ASN A 94 0.68 2.79 11.14
N TYR A 95 0.09 1.76 10.55
CA TYR A 95 0.46 0.38 10.86
C TYR A 95 1.96 0.13 10.62
N CYS A 96 2.47 0.55 9.46
CA CYS A 96 3.89 0.40 9.15
C CYS A 96 4.79 1.13 10.14
N LEU A 97 4.44 2.36 10.51
CA LEU A 97 5.20 3.16 11.47
C LEU A 97 5.23 2.50 12.85
N GLU A 98 4.11 1.94 13.29
CA GLU A 98 4.03 1.19 14.56
C GLU A 98 4.92 -0.06 14.55
N GLN A 99 5.14 -0.65 13.37
CA GLN A 99 6.04 -1.80 13.20
C GLN A 99 7.51 -1.38 13.03
N GLY A 100 7.82 -0.09 13.11
CA GLY A 100 9.18 0.42 12.90
C GLY A 100 9.60 0.46 11.43
N ARG A 101 8.64 0.38 10.50
CA ARG A 101 8.91 0.41 9.07
C ARG A 101 8.83 1.84 8.56
N THR A 102 9.98 2.41 8.23
CA THR A 102 10.09 3.84 7.85
C THR A 102 10.53 4.07 6.41
N ASN A 103 10.80 3.02 5.64
CA ASN A 103 11.11 3.11 4.22
C ASN A 103 9.96 2.52 3.43
N ILE A 104 9.06 3.39 2.94
CA ILE A 104 7.75 2.99 2.41
C ILE A 104 7.59 3.48 0.97
N THR A 105 7.21 2.58 0.09
CA THR A 105 6.79 2.89 -1.29
C THR A 105 5.31 2.60 -1.42
N ILE A 106 4.54 3.58 -1.88
CA ILE A 106 3.09 3.47 -2.06
C ILE A 106 2.79 3.23 -3.54
N LEU A 107 2.03 2.19 -3.83
CA LEU A 107 1.56 1.83 -5.17
C LEU A 107 0.03 1.79 -5.19
N GLY A 108 -0.56 2.02 -6.35
CA GLY A 108 -2.01 1.89 -6.53
C GLY A 108 -2.84 2.94 -5.80
N ALA A 109 -2.28 4.10 -5.51
CA ALA A 109 -2.98 5.17 -4.77
C ALA A 109 -3.79 6.11 -5.66
N THR A 110 -3.81 5.89 -6.96
CA THR A 110 -4.47 6.75 -7.95
C THR A 110 -5.31 5.93 -8.93
N GLY A 111 -6.05 6.59 -9.80
CA GLY A 111 -6.64 6.01 -11.00
C GLY A 111 -8.11 5.65 -10.90
N LYS A 112 -8.68 5.47 -9.72
CA LYS A 112 -10.11 5.15 -9.57
C LYS A 112 -10.94 6.38 -9.21
N ARG A 113 -10.99 6.76 -7.94
CA ARG A 113 -11.74 7.94 -7.49
C ARG A 113 -10.80 9.12 -7.38
N GLU A 114 -11.17 10.25 -8.00
CA GLU A 114 -10.36 11.47 -7.98
C GLU A 114 -10.23 12.05 -6.57
N ASP A 115 -11.29 11.99 -5.75
CA ASP A 115 -11.26 12.46 -4.38
C ASP A 115 -10.27 11.67 -3.52
N HIS A 116 -10.24 10.34 -3.66
CA HIS A 116 -9.26 9.49 -2.97
C HIS A 116 -7.84 9.76 -3.47
N THR A 117 -7.66 9.95 -4.77
CA THR A 117 -6.36 10.29 -5.37
C THR A 117 -5.80 11.58 -4.79
N ILE A 118 -6.60 12.64 -4.74
CA ILE A 118 -6.19 13.93 -4.20
C ILE A 118 -5.86 13.81 -2.71
N ALA A 119 -6.70 13.14 -1.94
CA ALA A 119 -6.47 12.93 -0.52
C ALA A 119 -5.16 12.16 -0.26
N ASN A 120 -4.90 11.10 -1.02
CA ASN A 120 -3.69 10.30 -0.89
C ASN A 120 -2.43 11.11 -1.19
N ILE A 121 -2.45 11.92 -2.26
CA ILE A 121 -1.31 12.77 -2.61
C ILE A 121 -1.10 13.85 -1.53
N SER A 122 -2.17 14.45 -1.05
CA SER A 122 -2.10 15.52 -0.03
C SER A 122 -1.49 15.03 1.27
N LEU A 123 -1.75 13.80 1.66
CA LEU A 123 -1.22 13.21 2.89
C LEU A 123 0.26 12.86 2.80
N LEU A 124 0.83 12.79 1.60
CA LEU A 124 2.23 12.42 1.42
C LEU A 124 3.19 13.34 2.17
N CYS A 125 2.91 14.65 2.17
CA CYS A 125 3.73 15.62 2.90
C CYS A 125 3.70 15.38 4.41
N GLU A 126 2.58 14.94 4.95
CA GLU A 126 2.45 14.61 6.36
C GLU A 126 3.27 13.35 6.71
N TYR A 127 3.19 12.32 5.87
CA TYR A 127 3.94 11.08 6.09
C TYR A 127 5.44 11.30 6.04
N MET A 128 5.93 12.21 5.19
CA MET A 128 7.35 12.53 5.06
C MET A 128 8.00 13.06 6.33
N GLN A 129 7.22 13.50 7.31
CA GLN A 129 7.74 13.91 8.61
C GLN A 129 8.20 12.74 9.47
N TYR A 130 7.71 11.54 9.20
CA TYR A 130 7.91 10.34 10.03
C TYR A 130 8.64 9.22 9.32
N ALA A 131 8.72 9.27 7.99
CA ALA A 131 9.25 8.17 7.19
C ALA A 131 9.81 8.67 5.86
N ASP A 132 10.63 7.82 5.23
CA ASP A 132 11.01 7.96 3.83
C ASP A 132 9.91 7.35 2.97
N VAL A 133 9.07 8.20 2.40
CA VAL A 133 7.89 7.78 1.65
C VAL A 133 7.98 8.26 0.21
N GLU A 134 7.74 7.35 -0.73
CA GLU A 134 7.54 7.70 -2.15
C GLU A 134 6.24 7.08 -2.64
N MET A 135 5.61 7.74 -3.61
CA MET A 135 4.41 7.25 -4.28
C MET A 135 4.71 7.12 -5.77
N ILE A 136 4.43 5.94 -6.31
CA ILE A 136 4.66 5.65 -7.74
C ILE A 136 3.30 5.36 -8.38
N THR A 137 3.00 6.06 -9.45
CA THR A 137 1.73 5.92 -10.17
C THR A 137 1.93 5.37 -11.58
#